data_c7faf05049332519c5483a4105ab1b65
#
_entry.id   c7faf05049332519c5483a4105ab1b65
#
_cell.length_a   1.000
_cell.length_b   1.000
_cell.length_c   1.000
_cell.angle_alpha   90.00
_cell.angle_beta   90.00
_cell.angle_gamma   90.00
#
_symmetry.space_group_name_H-M   'P 1'
#
loop_
_entity.id
_entity.type
_entity.pdbx_description
1 polymer ?
#
loop_
_entity_poly.entity_id
_entity_poly.type
_entity_poly.pdbx_seq_one_letter_code
_entity_poly.pdbx_strand_id
1 'polypeptide(L)'
;MAATAARRFLTSFADMMHATPSAWHLLTIALISAVGGAINAIAGGGTLLTFPTLLGLGVPAVAANATSTVALWPGSFASLMGYRRELDGIERWAAHLAVPSLLGGLGGAGLLLVTPEERFRAIVPWLVLGATMLFALQGPVMRWLRGRTHADPEHAAPRALSPSLGMLVSQFCVGVYGGYFGAGAGIVMLGVFRLMGLTNIHQMNGLKNINGLCFNGIAAASFAIMGLVNWPIALVMAIGSSAGGHTMARVAQRVPQAWVRHAVTAIGLASATWLAVSR
;
A
#
# COMPACT_ATOMS: atom_id res chain seq x y z
N MET A 1 33.77 -10.91 7.02
CA MET A 1 32.58 -11.54 6.43
C MET A 1 31.51 -10.52 6.03
N ALA A 2 31.09 -9.59 6.88
CA ALA A 2 30.06 -8.57 6.53
C ALA A 2 30.43 -7.67 5.34
N ALA A 3 31.67 -7.20 5.22
CA ALA A 3 32.11 -6.34 4.12
C ALA A 3 32.11 -7.06 2.76
N THR A 4 32.40 -8.36 2.74
CA THR A 4 32.40 -9.18 1.52
C THR A 4 30.97 -9.49 1.07
N ALA A 5 30.04 -9.68 2.01
CA ALA A 5 28.61 -9.84 1.73
C ALA A 5 28.00 -8.52 1.20
N ALA A 6 28.35 -7.38 1.80
CA ALA A 6 27.93 -6.07 1.33
C ALA A 6 28.49 -5.75 -0.08
N ARG A 7 29.75 -6.08 -0.37
CA ARG A 7 30.32 -5.93 -1.73
C ARG A 7 29.62 -6.82 -2.76
N ARG A 8 29.37 -8.11 -2.43
CA ARG A 8 28.64 -9.00 -3.34
C ARG A 8 27.20 -8.54 -3.57
N PHE A 9 26.54 -7.99 -2.55
CA PHE A 9 25.22 -7.40 -2.67
C PHE A 9 25.26 -6.17 -3.60
N LEU A 10 26.23 -5.26 -3.41
CA LEU A 10 26.38 -4.05 -4.24
C LEU A 10 26.76 -4.38 -5.69
N THR A 11 27.61 -5.37 -5.94
CA THR A 11 27.95 -5.78 -7.31
C THR A 11 26.78 -6.51 -7.99
N SER A 12 26.10 -7.44 -7.31
CA SER A 12 24.91 -8.10 -7.84
C SER A 12 23.76 -7.08 -8.10
N PHE A 13 23.63 -6.08 -7.24
CA PHE A 13 22.65 -4.99 -7.41
C PHE A 13 23.03 -4.08 -8.59
N ALA A 14 24.31 -3.75 -8.76
CA ALA A 14 24.79 -2.98 -9.89
C ALA A 14 24.62 -3.74 -11.21
N ASP A 15 24.95 -5.03 -11.25
CA ASP A 15 24.81 -5.88 -12.45
C ASP A 15 23.33 -6.02 -12.87
N MET A 16 22.42 -6.10 -11.90
CA MET A 16 20.98 -6.15 -12.15
C MET A 16 20.39 -4.80 -12.58
N MET A 17 20.99 -3.68 -12.13
CA MET A 17 20.65 -2.33 -12.61
C MET A 17 21.09 -2.09 -14.06
N HIS A 18 22.10 -2.82 -14.55
CA HIS A 18 22.63 -2.73 -15.92
C HIS A 18 22.02 -3.73 -16.89
N ALA A 19 21.34 -4.77 -16.39
CA ALA A 19 20.51 -5.63 -17.25
C ALA A 19 19.29 -4.84 -17.73
N THR A 20 19.39 -4.26 -18.92
CA THR A 20 18.24 -3.58 -19.56
C THR A 20 17.12 -4.61 -19.74
N PRO A 21 15.98 -4.46 -19.02
CA PRO A 21 14.89 -5.39 -19.17
C PRO A 21 14.41 -5.38 -20.62
N SER A 22 14.16 -6.55 -21.20
CA SER A 22 13.66 -6.61 -22.59
C SER A 22 12.36 -5.82 -22.70
N ALA A 23 12.03 -5.35 -23.92
CA ALA A 23 10.81 -4.59 -24.16
C ALA A 23 9.56 -5.29 -23.66
N TRP A 24 9.52 -6.62 -23.72
CA TRP A 24 8.43 -7.44 -23.18
C TRP A 24 8.34 -7.38 -21.63
N HIS A 25 9.46 -7.39 -20.94
CA HIS A 25 9.47 -7.22 -19.47
C HIS A 25 8.96 -5.82 -19.08
N LEU A 26 9.37 -4.77 -19.79
CA LEU A 26 8.90 -3.41 -19.52
C LEU A 26 7.38 -3.28 -19.79
N LEU A 27 6.88 -3.87 -20.87
CA LEU A 27 5.45 -3.87 -21.16
C LEU A 27 4.66 -4.62 -20.10
N THR A 28 5.14 -5.79 -19.67
CA THR A 28 4.51 -6.60 -18.62
C THR A 28 4.47 -5.82 -17.29
N ILE A 29 5.58 -5.20 -16.90
CA ILE A 29 5.69 -4.36 -15.70
C ILE A 29 4.71 -3.19 -15.78
N ALA A 30 4.62 -2.49 -16.93
CA ALA A 30 3.71 -1.37 -17.14
C ALA A 30 2.24 -1.81 -17.01
N LEU A 31 1.85 -2.91 -17.63
CA LEU A 31 0.48 -3.43 -17.57
C LEU A 31 0.11 -3.89 -16.15
N ILE A 32 0.99 -4.64 -15.50
CA ILE A 32 0.77 -5.11 -14.12
C ILE A 32 0.68 -3.94 -13.16
N SER A 33 1.53 -2.93 -13.32
CA SER A 33 1.47 -1.73 -12.46
C SER A 33 0.24 -0.86 -12.75
N ALA A 34 -0.27 -0.84 -13.98
CA ALA A 34 -1.55 -0.20 -14.29
C ALA A 34 -2.71 -0.89 -13.56
N VAL A 35 -2.76 -2.22 -13.58
CA VAL A 35 -3.73 -3.00 -12.80
C VAL A 35 -3.51 -2.78 -11.29
N GLY A 36 -2.26 -2.79 -10.83
CA GLY A 36 -1.91 -2.51 -9.44
C GLY A 36 -2.35 -1.11 -8.99
N GLY A 37 -2.13 -0.09 -9.81
CA GLY A 37 -2.60 1.28 -9.56
C GLY A 37 -4.11 1.38 -9.52
N ALA A 38 -4.81 0.68 -10.41
CA ALA A 38 -6.27 0.59 -10.42
C ALA A 38 -6.81 -0.06 -9.14
N ILE A 39 -6.25 -1.18 -8.71
CA ILE A 39 -6.59 -1.85 -7.45
C ILE A 39 -6.30 -0.94 -6.25
N ASN A 40 -5.15 -0.24 -6.28
CA ASN A 40 -4.76 0.65 -5.20
C ASN A 40 -5.73 1.82 -5.02
N ALA A 41 -6.25 2.37 -6.10
CA ALA A 41 -7.24 3.45 -6.09
C ALA A 41 -8.54 3.04 -5.39
N ILE A 42 -9.02 1.81 -5.60
CA ILE A 42 -10.27 1.32 -5.02
C ILE A 42 -10.06 0.80 -3.59
N ALA A 43 -9.06 -0.05 -3.39
CA ALA A 43 -8.96 -0.90 -2.20
C ALA A 43 -7.62 -0.78 -1.44
N GLY A 44 -6.62 -0.08 -1.99
CA GLY A 44 -5.32 0.08 -1.33
C GLY A 44 -4.45 -1.18 -1.32
N GLY A 45 -4.57 -2.05 -2.34
CA GLY A 45 -3.89 -3.35 -2.39
C GLY A 45 -2.99 -3.58 -3.60
N GLY A 46 -2.62 -2.54 -4.31
CA GLY A 46 -1.78 -2.66 -5.52
C GLY A 46 -0.47 -3.40 -5.29
N THR A 47 0.12 -3.26 -4.12
CA THR A 47 1.35 -3.95 -3.72
C THR A 47 1.22 -5.48 -3.77
N LEU A 48 0.03 -6.05 -3.49
CA LEU A 48 -0.20 -7.50 -3.58
C LEU A 48 0.01 -8.06 -5.00
N LEU A 49 -0.08 -7.22 -6.01
CA LEU A 49 0.18 -7.61 -7.39
C LEU A 49 1.60 -7.23 -7.82
N THR A 50 2.02 -5.99 -7.56
CA THR A 50 3.30 -5.46 -8.05
C THR A 50 4.51 -6.09 -7.36
N PHE A 51 4.44 -6.30 -6.06
CA PHE A 51 5.55 -6.86 -5.28
C PHE A 51 5.91 -8.30 -5.68
N PRO A 52 4.97 -9.29 -5.74
CA PRO A 52 5.30 -10.64 -6.19
C PRO A 52 5.79 -10.69 -7.64
N THR A 53 5.29 -9.78 -8.49
CA THR A 53 5.77 -9.68 -9.87
C THR A 53 7.25 -9.29 -9.91
N LEU A 54 7.67 -8.31 -9.12
CA LEU A 54 9.07 -7.90 -9.03
C LEU A 54 9.96 -9.03 -8.49
N LEU A 55 9.48 -9.77 -7.50
CA LEU A 55 10.17 -10.97 -6.99
C LEU A 55 10.33 -12.04 -8.08
N GLY A 56 9.28 -12.28 -8.87
CA GLY A 56 9.30 -13.22 -9.99
C GLY A 56 10.26 -12.80 -11.11
N LEU A 57 10.55 -11.52 -11.23
CA LEU A 57 11.56 -10.96 -12.13
C LEU A 57 12.99 -10.97 -11.53
N GLY A 58 13.16 -11.56 -10.33
CA GLY A 58 14.46 -11.70 -9.69
C GLY A 58 14.91 -10.48 -8.88
N VAL A 59 14.05 -9.47 -8.68
CA VAL A 59 14.39 -8.31 -7.84
C VAL A 59 14.44 -8.75 -6.37
N PRO A 60 15.50 -8.42 -5.59
CA PRO A 60 15.58 -8.72 -4.17
C PRO A 60 14.35 -8.19 -3.40
N ALA A 61 13.93 -8.90 -2.36
CA ALA A 61 12.64 -8.65 -1.72
C ALA A 61 12.53 -7.23 -1.12
N VAL A 62 13.59 -6.75 -0.45
CA VAL A 62 13.61 -5.38 0.09
C VAL A 62 13.55 -4.35 -1.04
N ALA A 63 14.34 -4.54 -2.11
CA ALA A 63 14.34 -3.65 -3.27
C ALA A 63 12.99 -3.70 -4.05
N ALA A 64 12.38 -4.88 -4.16
CA ALA A 64 11.05 -5.06 -4.77
C ALA A 64 9.97 -4.28 -4.01
N ASN A 65 10.00 -4.35 -2.67
CA ASN A 65 9.07 -3.61 -1.81
C ASN A 65 9.28 -2.10 -1.93
N ALA A 66 10.53 -1.64 -1.85
CA ALA A 66 10.90 -0.22 -2.00
C ALA A 66 10.49 0.32 -3.37
N THR A 67 10.83 -0.40 -4.46
CA THR A 67 10.50 -0.03 -5.84
C THR A 67 8.98 0.03 -6.05
N SER A 68 8.23 -0.97 -5.56
CA SER A 68 6.78 -1.00 -5.63
C SER A 68 6.14 0.18 -4.88
N THR A 69 6.65 0.51 -3.68
CA THR A 69 6.14 1.63 -2.88
C THR A 69 6.32 2.97 -3.61
N VAL A 70 7.51 3.23 -4.13
CA VAL A 70 7.81 4.44 -4.92
C VAL A 70 6.94 4.51 -6.18
N ALA A 71 6.80 3.40 -6.88
CA ALA A 71 6.07 3.33 -8.14
C ALA A 71 4.54 3.48 -8.00
N LEU A 72 3.97 3.04 -6.89
CA LEU A 72 2.52 3.15 -6.64
C LEU A 72 2.11 4.50 -6.02
N TRP A 73 3.06 5.24 -5.45
CA TRP A 73 2.78 6.50 -4.77
C TRP A 73 2.17 7.58 -5.70
N PRO A 74 2.67 7.83 -6.93
CA PRO A 74 2.05 8.78 -7.85
C PRO A 74 0.62 8.42 -8.23
N GLY A 75 0.32 7.12 -8.39
CA GLY A 75 -1.04 6.63 -8.64
C GLY A 75 -1.99 6.91 -7.46
N SER A 76 -1.48 6.86 -6.23
CA SER A 76 -2.24 7.22 -5.03
C SER A 76 -2.56 8.72 -4.97
N PHE A 77 -1.64 9.57 -5.42
CA PHE A 77 -1.86 11.00 -5.52
C PHE A 77 -2.96 11.33 -6.55
N ALA A 78 -2.92 10.69 -7.72
CA ALA A 78 -3.96 10.84 -8.74
C ALA A 78 -5.34 10.39 -8.22
N SER A 79 -5.39 9.35 -7.39
CA SER A 79 -6.61 8.89 -6.72
C SER A 79 -7.15 9.91 -5.71
N LEU A 80 -6.28 10.57 -4.92
CA LEU A 80 -6.70 11.59 -3.96
C LEU A 80 -7.44 12.75 -4.61
N MET A 81 -7.02 13.16 -5.81
CA MET A 81 -7.68 14.23 -6.54
C MET A 81 -9.16 13.93 -6.82
N GLY A 82 -9.51 12.64 -6.96
CA GLY A 82 -10.90 12.18 -7.10
C GLY A 82 -11.73 12.27 -5.82
N TYR A 83 -11.09 12.23 -4.64
CA TYR A 83 -11.76 12.24 -3.33
C TYR A 83 -11.65 13.55 -2.57
N ARG A 84 -11.11 14.63 -3.17
CA ARG A 84 -10.87 15.89 -2.47
C ARG A 84 -12.15 16.53 -1.91
N ARG A 85 -13.28 16.40 -2.62
CA ARG A 85 -14.58 16.93 -2.19
C ARG A 85 -15.16 16.21 -0.98
N GLU A 86 -14.77 14.97 -0.79
CA GLU A 86 -15.23 14.13 0.33
C GLU A 86 -14.52 14.46 1.65
N LEU A 87 -13.52 15.34 1.59
CA LEU A 87 -12.77 15.80 2.75
C LEU A 87 -13.34 17.08 3.36
N ASP A 88 -14.30 17.70 2.68
CA ASP A 88 -14.94 18.92 3.16
C ASP A 88 -15.56 18.66 4.56
N GLY A 89 -15.16 19.48 5.53
CA GLY A 89 -15.60 19.38 6.92
C GLY A 89 -14.83 18.41 7.82
N ILE A 90 -13.86 17.65 7.27
CA ILE A 90 -13.00 16.73 8.05
C ILE A 90 -11.49 16.99 7.84
N GLU A 91 -11.13 18.17 7.33
CA GLU A 91 -9.74 18.54 7.03
C GLU A 91 -8.87 18.53 8.29
N ARG A 92 -9.44 18.95 9.43
CA ARG A 92 -8.74 18.90 10.72
C ARG A 92 -8.39 17.48 11.13
N TRP A 93 -9.30 16.53 10.89
CA TRP A 93 -9.04 15.10 11.13
C TRP A 93 -7.92 14.58 10.24
N ALA A 94 -7.95 14.93 8.95
CA ALA A 94 -6.91 14.58 8.01
C ALA A 94 -5.54 15.09 8.47
N ALA A 95 -5.46 16.36 8.89
CA ALA A 95 -4.23 16.97 9.39
C ALA A 95 -3.71 16.31 10.68
N HIS A 96 -4.59 16.01 11.65
CA HIS A 96 -4.18 15.34 12.89
C HIS A 96 -3.69 13.91 12.67
N LEU A 97 -4.33 13.17 11.75
CA LEU A 97 -3.93 11.80 11.41
C LEU A 97 -2.70 11.73 10.49
N ALA A 98 -2.39 12.81 9.78
CA ALA A 98 -1.21 12.87 8.92
C ALA A 98 0.10 12.76 9.74
N VAL A 99 0.17 13.40 10.92
CA VAL A 99 1.37 13.36 11.78
C VAL A 99 1.71 11.94 12.20
N PRO A 100 0.83 11.16 12.87
CA PRO A 100 1.13 9.78 13.21
C PRO A 100 1.34 8.89 11.98
N SER A 101 0.73 9.21 10.83
CA SER A 101 0.98 8.50 9.57
C SER A 101 2.42 8.70 9.08
N LEU A 102 2.92 9.94 9.11
CA LEU A 102 4.30 10.26 8.72
C LEU A 102 5.29 9.61 9.67
N LEU A 103 5.09 9.76 10.99
CA LEU A 103 5.98 9.17 12.01
C LEU A 103 5.97 7.64 11.94
N GLY A 104 4.80 7.04 11.78
CA GLY A 104 4.65 5.60 11.60
C GLY A 104 5.32 5.12 10.31
N GLY A 105 5.07 5.82 9.20
CA GLY A 105 5.68 5.51 7.91
C GLY A 105 7.20 5.56 7.94
N LEU A 106 7.77 6.58 8.60
CA LEU A 106 9.20 6.70 8.83
C LEU A 106 9.74 5.54 9.69
N GLY A 107 9.04 5.22 10.79
CA GLY A 107 9.38 4.09 11.67
C GLY A 107 9.33 2.75 10.92
N GLY A 108 8.30 2.54 10.10
CA GLY A 108 8.15 1.33 9.27
C GLY A 108 9.23 1.21 8.21
N ALA A 109 9.54 2.32 7.51
CA ALA A 109 10.63 2.37 6.55
C ALA A 109 11.98 2.10 7.24
N GLY A 110 12.24 2.73 8.39
CA GLY A 110 13.43 2.48 9.19
C GLY A 110 13.55 1.01 9.62
N LEU A 111 12.44 0.40 10.01
CA LEU A 111 12.41 -1.03 10.36
C LEU A 111 12.77 -1.91 9.16
N LEU A 112 12.26 -1.59 7.96
CA LEU A 112 12.63 -2.32 6.73
C LEU A 112 14.11 -2.16 6.43
N LEU A 113 14.66 -0.96 6.57
CA LEU A 113 16.08 -0.66 6.30
C LEU A 113 17.04 -1.47 7.18
N VAL A 114 16.66 -1.74 8.43
CA VAL A 114 17.48 -2.55 9.34
C VAL A 114 17.16 -4.06 9.26
N THR A 115 16.13 -4.45 8.52
CA THR A 115 15.76 -5.85 8.34
C THR A 115 16.66 -6.50 7.27
N PRO A 116 17.45 -7.54 7.59
CA PRO A 116 18.24 -8.24 6.59
C PRO A 116 17.36 -8.87 5.51
N GLU A 117 17.84 -8.88 4.26
CA GLU A 117 17.12 -9.43 3.10
C GLU A 117 16.59 -10.84 3.34
N GLU A 118 17.41 -11.72 3.94
CA GLU A 118 17.04 -13.10 4.26
C GLU A 118 15.85 -13.17 5.23
N ARG A 119 15.86 -12.32 6.26
CA ARG A 119 14.76 -12.26 7.23
C ARG A 119 13.50 -11.69 6.60
N PHE A 120 13.63 -10.60 5.82
CA PHE A 120 12.50 -10.02 5.12
C PHE A 120 11.88 -11.05 4.16
N ARG A 121 12.71 -11.72 3.35
CA ARG A 121 12.27 -12.78 2.44
C ARG A 121 11.56 -13.92 3.17
N ALA A 122 12.01 -14.28 4.39
CA ALA A 122 11.40 -15.33 5.20
C ALA A 122 9.98 -14.96 5.69
N ILE A 123 9.71 -13.69 6.00
CA ILE A 123 8.41 -13.23 6.50
C ILE A 123 7.45 -12.81 5.40
N VAL A 124 7.95 -12.51 4.19
CA VAL A 124 7.15 -12.05 3.04
C VAL A 124 5.93 -12.92 2.73
N PRO A 125 6.00 -14.26 2.65
CA PRO A 125 4.83 -15.09 2.38
C PRO A 125 3.72 -14.88 3.41
N TRP A 126 4.09 -14.70 4.69
CA TRP A 126 3.14 -14.44 5.77
C TRP A 126 2.54 -13.04 5.68
N LEU A 127 3.34 -12.03 5.28
CA LEU A 127 2.85 -10.67 5.05
C LEU A 127 1.86 -10.64 3.87
N VAL A 128 2.18 -11.31 2.77
CA VAL A 128 1.30 -11.41 1.59
C VAL A 128 0.02 -12.17 1.95
N LEU A 129 0.14 -13.29 2.68
CA LEU A 129 -1.02 -14.07 3.14
C LEU A 129 -1.90 -13.25 4.07
N GLY A 130 -1.32 -12.58 5.07
CA GLY A 130 -2.05 -11.70 6.00
C GLY A 130 -2.77 -10.58 5.29
N ALA A 131 -2.10 -9.87 4.37
CA ALA A 131 -2.72 -8.83 3.56
C ALA A 131 -3.85 -9.40 2.67
N THR A 132 -3.66 -10.59 2.10
CA THR A 132 -4.69 -11.28 1.30
C THR A 132 -5.91 -11.65 2.14
N MET A 133 -5.70 -12.12 3.36
CA MET A 133 -6.79 -12.41 4.31
C MET A 133 -7.56 -11.15 4.69
N LEU A 134 -6.87 -10.02 4.91
CA LEU A 134 -7.52 -8.73 5.12
C LEU A 134 -8.43 -8.36 3.94
N PHE A 135 -7.97 -8.58 2.71
CA PHE A 135 -8.80 -8.36 1.51
C PHE A 135 -10.01 -9.30 1.46
N ALA A 136 -9.80 -10.59 1.68
CA ALA A 136 -10.88 -11.59 1.66
C ALA A 136 -11.96 -11.28 2.71
N LEU A 137 -11.52 -10.91 3.92
CA LEU A 137 -12.39 -10.65 5.07
C LEU A 137 -12.94 -9.22 5.13
N GLN A 138 -12.49 -8.30 4.26
CA GLN A 138 -12.94 -6.91 4.27
C GLN A 138 -14.46 -6.77 4.27
N GLY A 139 -15.17 -7.52 3.41
CA GLY A 139 -16.62 -7.46 3.32
C GLY A 139 -17.35 -7.95 4.58
N PRO A 140 -17.08 -9.17 5.06
CA PRO A 140 -17.60 -9.67 6.33
C PRO A 140 -17.30 -8.78 7.52
N VAL A 141 -16.03 -8.34 7.67
CA VAL A 141 -15.59 -7.47 8.78
C VAL A 141 -16.33 -6.14 8.75
N MET A 142 -16.46 -5.50 7.59
CA MET A 142 -17.16 -4.22 7.49
C MET A 142 -18.67 -4.37 7.77
N ARG A 143 -19.29 -5.48 7.39
CA ARG A 143 -20.71 -5.78 7.75
C ARG A 143 -20.85 -5.98 9.26
N TRP A 144 -19.97 -6.75 9.88
CA TRP A 144 -19.97 -6.98 11.32
C TRP A 144 -19.77 -5.69 12.11
N LEU A 145 -18.83 -4.84 11.68
CA LEU A 145 -18.60 -3.51 12.28
C LEU A 145 -19.82 -2.59 12.12
N ARG A 146 -20.54 -2.68 10.99
CA ARG A 146 -21.78 -1.89 10.79
C ARG A 146 -22.87 -2.30 11.80
N GLY A 147 -22.98 -3.57 12.13
CA GLY A 147 -23.98 -4.06 13.10
C GLY A 147 -23.68 -3.66 14.56
N ARG A 148 -22.42 -3.30 14.87
CA ARG A 148 -22.02 -2.89 16.23
C ARG A 148 -22.05 -1.39 16.49
N THR A 149 -21.98 -0.58 15.44
CA THR A 149 -22.06 0.87 15.54
C THR A 149 -23.51 1.30 15.31
N HIS A 150 -24.26 1.56 16.38
CA HIS A 150 -25.55 2.25 16.34
C HIS A 150 -25.32 3.75 16.07
N ALA A 151 -24.70 4.08 14.95
CA ALA A 151 -24.48 5.45 14.56
C ALA A 151 -25.63 5.86 13.65
N ASP A 152 -26.38 6.85 14.10
CA ASP A 152 -27.46 7.48 13.37
C ASP A 152 -26.93 7.97 12.01
N PRO A 153 -27.51 7.55 10.87
CA PRO A 153 -27.03 7.94 9.54
C PRO A 153 -27.03 9.45 9.31
N GLU A 154 -27.85 10.18 10.05
CA GLU A 154 -28.10 11.62 9.90
C GLU A 154 -26.97 12.48 10.50
N HIS A 155 -26.09 11.91 11.34
CA HIS A 155 -24.97 12.61 11.98
C HIS A 155 -23.62 12.05 11.51
N ALA A 156 -23.35 12.11 10.21
CA ALA A 156 -22.18 11.52 9.56
C ALA A 156 -20.84 12.22 9.86
N ALA A 157 -20.84 13.37 10.50
CA ALA A 157 -19.61 14.08 10.90
C ALA A 157 -19.10 13.56 12.25
N PRO A 158 -17.76 13.46 12.44
CA PRO A 158 -17.20 13.13 13.75
C PRO A 158 -17.69 14.13 14.80
N ARG A 159 -18.37 13.66 15.87
CA ARG A 159 -18.85 14.51 16.96
C ARG A 159 -17.73 15.23 17.71
N ALA A 160 -16.50 14.73 17.63
CA ALA A 160 -15.33 15.35 18.24
C ALA A 160 -14.56 16.20 17.23
N LEU A 161 -14.13 17.39 17.66
CA LEU A 161 -13.33 18.34 16.86
C LEU A 161 -11.92 17.77 16.52
N SER A 162 -11.46 16.73 17.22
CA SER A 162 -10.15 16.12 17.05
C SER A 162 -10.20 14.61 17.31
N PRO A 163 -9.32 13.82 16.64
CA PRO A 163 -9.20 12.39 16.91
C PRO A 163 -8.77 12.11 18.33
N SER A 164 -9.27 11.00 18.93
CA SER A 164 -8.85 10.55 20.24
C SER A 164 -7.40 10.03 20.21
N LEU A 165 -6.74 9.97 21.37
CA LEU A 165 -5.39 9.38 21.49
C LEU A 165 -5.33 7.95 20.92
N GLY A 166 -6.35 7.14 21.18
CA GLY A 166 -6.44 5.78 20.64
C GLY A 166 -6.44 5.74 19.11
N MET A 167 -7.07 6.74 18.47
CA MET A 167 -7.01 6.90 16.99
C MET A 167 -5.61 7.24 16.52
N LEU A 168 -4.95 8.19 17.17
CA LEU A 168 -3.59 8.60 16.78
C LEU A 168 -2.61 7.43 16.93
N VAL A 169 -2.70 6.66 18.03
CA VAL A 169 -1.87 5.45 18.24
C VAL A 169 -2.18 4.39 17.19
N SER A 170 -3.45 4.11 16.93
CA SER A 170 -3.84 3.13 15.90
C SER A 170 -3.35 3.55 14.52
N GLN A 171 -3.46 4.84 14.18
CA GLN A 171 -2.98 5.35 12.91
C GLN A 171 -1.45 5.29 12.80
N PHE A 172 -0.73 5.55 13.90
CA PHE A 172 0.71 5.34 13.97
C PHE A 172 1.09 3.87 13.69
N CYS A 173 0.44 2.91 14.35
CA CYS A 173 0.66 1.48 14.13
C CYS A 173 0.38 1.08 12.66
N VAL A 174 -0.72 1.58 12.09
CA VAL A 174 -1.04 1.37 10.66
C VAL A 174 0.03 2.01 9.78
N GLY A 175 0.53 3.19 10.13
CA GLY A 175 1.63 3.86 9.46
C GLY A 175 2.92 3.04 9.47
N VAL A 176 3.28 2.45 10.63
CA VAL A 176 4.45 1.54 10.76
C VAL A 176 4.30 0.33 9.84
N TYR A 177 3.15 -0.33 9.87
CA TYR A 177 2.87 -1.44 8.95
C TYR A 177 2.92 -0.98 7.48
N GLY A 178 2.31 0.18 7.19
CA GLY A 178 2.27 0.79 5.86
C GLY A 178 3.65 1.12 5.31
N GLY A 179 4.52 1.72 6.12
CA GLY A 179 5.90 2.05 5.77
C GLY A 179 6.82 0.83 5.67
N TYR A 180 6.51 -0.25 6.40
CA TYR A 180 7.28 -1.50 6.36
C TYR A 180 6.95 -2.34 5.13
N PHE A 181 5.65 -2.54 4.83
CA PHE A 181 5.17 -3.39 3.74
C PHE A 181 4.00 -2.80 2.96
N GLY A 182 3.02 -2.23 3.62
CA GLY A 182 1.93 -1.42 3.06
C GLY A 182 0.77 -2.16 2.43
N ALA A 183 0.92 -3.42 2.04
CA ALA A 183 -0.16 -4.16 1.40
C ALA A 183 -1.36 -4.35 2.35
N GLY A 184 -2.54 -3.88 1.94
CA GLY A 184 -3.75 -3.98 2.77
C GLY A 184 -3.87 -2.94 3.91
N ALA A 185 -2.89 -2.05 4.10
CA ALA A 185 -2.93 -1.01 5.13
C ALA A 185 -4.19 -0.14 5.03
N GLY A 186 -4.66 0.13 3.82
CA GLY A 186 -5.91 0.87 3.59
C GLY A 186 -7.15 0.18 4.17
N ILE A 187 -7.20 -1.15 4.17
CA ILE A 187 -8.31 -1.91 4.75
C ILE A 187 -8.29 -1.81 6.27
N VAL A 188 -7.09 -1.93 6.86
CA VAL A 188 -6.91 -1.78 8.31
C VAL A 188 -7.36 -0.38 8.73
N MET A 189 -6.96 0.66 7.99
CA MET A 189 -7.42 2.04 8.25
C MET A 189 -8.93 2.17 8.22
N LEU A 190 -9.60 1.63 7.20
CA LEU A 190 -11.06 1.66 7.11
C LEU A 190 -11.71 0.98 8.31
N GLY A 191 -11.16 -0.16 8.76
CA GLY A 191 -11.61 -0.84 9.98
C GLY A 191 -11.44 0.02 11.22
N VAL A 192 -10.28 0.63 11.38
CA VAL A 192 -9.96 1.54 12.48
C VAL A 192 -10.91 2.74 12.48
N PHE A 193 -11.09 3.43 11.34
CA PHE A 193 -12.01 4.56 11.22
C PHE A 193 -13.45 4.18 11.56
N ARG A 194 -13.88 2.98 11.15
CA ARG A 194 -15.22 2.48 11.48
C ARG A 194 -15.38 2.23 12.97
N LEU A 195 -14.41 1.59 13.62
CA LEU A 195 -14.41 1.37 15.08
C LEU A 195 -14.47 2.68 15.86
N MET A 196 -13.95 3.75 15.29
CA MET A 196 -13.91 5.09 15.86
C MET A 196 -15.16 5.93 15.57
N GLY A 197 -16.18 5.33 14.95
CA GLY A 197 -17.49 5.94 14.77
C GLY A 197 -17.67 6.69 13.45
N LEU A 198 -16.68 6.70 12.53
CA LEU A 198 -16.91 7.23 11.19
C LEU A 198 -17.86 6.29 10.42
N THR A 199 -18.90 6.87 9.86
CA THR A 199 -19.95 6.10 9.15
C THR A 199 -19.93 6.36 7.66
N ASN A 200 -19.53 7.55 7.24
CA ASN A 200 -19.48 7.92 5.83
C ASN A 200 -18.27 7.27 5.15
N ILE A 201 -18.56 6.30 4.28
CA ILE A 201 -17.51 5.54 3.56
C ILE A 201 -16.67 6.42 2.61
N HIS A 202 -17.24 7.49 2.07
CA HIS A 202 -16.54 8.41 1.18
C HIS A 202 -15.51 9.22 1.96
N GLN A 203 -15.90 9.79 3.10
CA GLN A 203 -14.98 10.47 4.00
C GLN A 203 -13.87 9.54 4.51
N MET A 204 -14.22 8.30 4.90
CA MET A 204 -13.23 7.29 5.31
C MET A 204 -12.23 6.98 4.17
N ASN A 205 -12.69 6.91 2.92
CA ASN A 205 -11.80 6.72 1.77
C ASN A 205 -10.93 7.94 1.50
N GLY A 206 -11.45 9.15 1.66
CA GLY A 206 -10.67 10.38 1.60
C GLY A 206 -9.55 10.40 2.63
N LEU A 207 -9.86 10.16 3.90
CA LEU A 207 -8.89 10.06 5.00
C LEU A 207 -7.87 8.95 4.75
N LYS A 208 -8.31 7.77 4.30
CA LYS A 208 -7.43 6.66 3.93
C LYS A 208 -6.42 7.07 2.87
N ASN A 209 -6.86 7.78 1.84
CA ASN A 209 -5.99 8.20 0.74
C ASN A 209 -4.96 9.24 1.20
N ILE A 210 -5.35 10.25 1.99
CA ILE A 210 -4.40 11.22 2.54
C ILE A 210 -3.37 10.54 3.44
N ASN A 211 -3.83 9.76 4.42
CA ASN A 211 -2.94 9.10 5.35
C ASN A 211 -2.04 8.06 4.66
N GLY A 212 -2.59 7.37 3.63
CA GLY A 212 -1.84 6.49 2.76
C GLY A 212 -0.73 7.20 2.00
N LEU A 213 -1.01 8.41 1.48
CA LEU A 213 0.00 9.25 0.84
C LEU A 213 1.09 9.69 1.83
N CYS A 214 0.72 10.01 3.07
CA CYS A 214 1.68 10.43 4.09
C CYS A 214 2.66 9.30 4.43
N PHE A 215 2.19 8.12 4.86
CA PHE A 215 3.10 7.05 5.28
C PHE A 215 3.85 6.42 4.09
N ASN A 216 3.21 6.24 2.93
CA ASN A 216 3.91 5.74 1.74
C ASN A 216 4.88 6.79 1.16
N GLY A 217 4.55 8.08 1.23
CA GLY A 217 5.40 9.15 0.73
C GLY A 217 6.70 9.26 1.50
N ILE A 218 6.63 9.25 2.84
CA ILE A 218 7.84 9.28 3.67
C ILE A 218 8.64 7.99 3.54
N ALA A 219 7.99 6.82 3.42
CA ALA A 219 8.66 5.56 3.16
C ALA A 219 9.35 5.56 1.79
N ALA A 220 8.66 6.01 0.73
CA ALA A 220 9.20 6.13 -0.62
C ALA A 220 10.42 7.06 -0.65
N ALA A 221 10.34 8.22 0.01
CA ALA A 221 11.46 9.15 0.14
C ALA A 221 12.65 8.50 0.87
N SER A 222 12.40 7.80 1.98
CA SER A 222 13.43 7.08 2.73
C SER A 222 14.12 6.02 1.88
N PHE A 223 13.36 5.20 1.14
CA PHE A 223 13.90 4.16 0.26
C PHE A 223 14.68 4.75 -0.91
N ALA A 224 14.23 5.87 -1.47
CA ALA A 224 14.92 6.58 -2.55
C ALA A 224 16.28 7.14 -2.09
N ILE A 225 16.32 7.78 -0.91
CA ILE A 225 17.55 8.33 -0.31
C ILE A 225 18.55 7.21 0.00
N MET A 226 18.06 6.06 0.48
CA MET A 226 18.90 4.91 0.83
C MET A 226 19.33 4.06 -0.38
N GLY A 227 18.94 4.44 -1.60
CA GLY A 227 19.35 3.75 -2.84
C GLY A 227 18.76 2.38 -3.04
N LEU A 228 17.61 2.04 -2.38
CA LEU A 228 16.97 0.74 -2.49
C LEU A 228 16.05 0.61 -3.72
N VAL A 229 15.83 1.70 -4.45
CA VAL A 229 14.87 1.77 -5.55
C VAL A 229 15.52 1.42 -6.87
N ASN A 230 14.97 0.44 -7.58
CA ASN A 230 15.32 0.21 -8.98
C ASN A 230 14.59 1.25 -9.86
N TRP A 231 15.26 2.36 -10.15
CA TRP A 231 14.67 3.51 -10.83
C TRP A 231 14.13 3.21 -12.23
N PRO A 232 14.83 2.44 -13.12
CA PRO A 232 14.27 2.07 -14.42
C PRO A 232 12.93 1.36 -14.32
N ILE A 233 12.82 0.40 -13.40
CA ILE A 233 11.57 -0.32 -13.14
C ILE A 233 10.54 0.61 -12.48
N ALA A 234 10.94 1.39 -11.47
CA ALA A 234 10.06 2.30 -10.75
C ALA A 234 9.38 3.32 -11.66
N LEU A 235 10.12 3.89 -12.63
CA LEU A 235 9.57 4.87 -13.57
C LEU A 235 8.52 4.26 -14.50
N VAL A 236 8.80 3.09 -15.07
CA VAL A 236 7.83 2.38 -15.93
C VAL A 236 6.57 2.01 -15.13
N MET A 237 6.76 1.51 -13.91
CA MET A 237 5.66 1.19 -13.00
C MET A 237 4.87 2.44 -12.58
N ALA A 238 5.54 3.57 -12.33
CA ALA A 238 4.90 4.83 -11.93
C ALA A 238 3.98 5.36 -13.04
N ILE A 239 4.40 5.26 -14.30
CA ILE A 239 3.57 5.62 -15.46
C ILE A 239 2.34 4.70 -15.51
N GLY A 240 2.56 3.38 -15.45
CA GLY A 240 1.48 2.40 -15.44
C GLY A 240 0.51 2.62 -14.29
N SER A 241 1.01 2.73 -13.05
CA SER A 241 0.18 2.90 -11.86
C SER A 241 -0.61 4.21 -11.86
N SER A 242 -0.02 5.29 -12.39
CA SER A 242 -0.71 6.58 -12.53
C SER A 242 -1.84 6.50 -13.55
N ALA A 243 -1.60 5.89 -14.71
CA ALA A 243 -2.61 5.67 -15.74
C ALA A 243 -3.76 4.79 -15.21
N GLY A 244 -3.43 3.67 -14.56
CA GLY A 244 -4.41 2.75 -13.96
C GLY A 244 -5.20 3.39 -12.81
N GLY A 245 -4.51 4.09 -11.90
CA GLY A 245 -5.12 4.79 -10.79
C GLY A 245 -6.05 5.91 -11.23
N HIS A 246 -5.64 6.72 -12.20
CA HIS A 246 -6.46 7.80 -12.75
C HIS A 246 -7.71 7.26 -13.48
N THR A 247 -7.52 6.28 -14.35
CA THR A 247 -8.63 5.66 -15.09
C THR A 247 -9.64 5.04 -14.13
N MET A 248 -9.14 4.28 -13.14
CA MET A 248 -10.01 3.61 -12.17
C MET A 248 -10.70 4.60 -11.24
N ALA A 249 -10.07 5.68 -10.82
CA ALA A 249 -10.72 6.72 -10.01
C ALA A 249 -11.97 7.30 -10.68
N ARG A 250 -11.98 7.36 -12.03
CA ARG A 250 -13.15 7.81 -12.82
C ARG A 250 -14.24 6.74 -12.97
N VAL A 251 -13.88 5.47 -12.95
CA VAL A 251 -14.78 4.34 -13.23
C VAL A 251 -15.11 3.54 -11.97
N ALA A 252 -14.45 3.83 -10.86
CA ALA A 252 -14.56 3.08 -9.60
C ALA A 252 -16.00 2.88 -9.11
N GLN A 253 -16.87 3.86 -9.33
CA GLN A 253 -18.29 3.78 -8.96
C GLN A 253 -19.07 2.74 -9.78
N ARG A 254 -18.57 2.36 -10.97
CA ARG A 254 -19.22 1.40 -11.88
C ARG A 254 -18.69 -0.04 -11.69
N VAL A 255 -17.56 -0.21 -11.01
CA VAL A 255 -16.93 -1.53 -10.80
C VAL A 255 -17.41 -2.11 -9.48
N PRO A 256 -18.07 -3.28 -9.47
CA PRO A 256 -18.46 -3.94 -8.24
C PRO A 256 -17.23 -4.27 -7.38
N GLN A 257 -17.14 -3.70 -6.18
CA GLN A 257 -16.03 -3.93 -5.26
C GLN A 257 -15.78 -5.42 -4.95
N ALA A 258 -16.82 -6.25 -5.05
CA ALA A 258 -16.72 -7.69 -4.88
C ALA A 258 -15.79 -8.34 -5.90
N TRP A 259 -15.84 -7.94 -7.17
CA TRP A 259 -14.99 -8.48 -8.23
C TRP A 259 -13.52 -8.15 -7.98
N VAL A 260 -13.23 -6.90 -7.63
CA VAL A 260 -11.87 -6.45 -7.29
C VAL A 260 -11.35 -7.26 -6.11
N ARG A 261 -12.17 -7.44 -5.07
CA ARG A 261 -11.80 -8.21 -3.90
C ARG A 261 -11.47 -9.67 -4.25
N HIS A 262 -12.32 -10.35 -5.02
CA HIS A 262 -12.08 -11.74 -5.40
C HIS A 262 -10.82 -11.88 -6.27
N ALA A 263 -10.61 -10.97 -7.24
CA ALA A 263 -9.43 -10.97 -8.08
C ALA A 263 -8.14 -10.77 -7.24
N VAL A 264 -8.13 -9.77 -6.36
CA VAL A 264 -6.96 -9.50 -5.48
C VAL A 264 -6.73 -10.67 -4.52
N THR A 265 -7.79 -11.27 -3.96
CA THR A 265 -7.67 -12.44 -3.08
C THR A 265 -7.08 -13.64 -3.83
N ALA A 266 -7.55 -13.92 -5.04
CA ALA A 266 -7.03 -15.02 -5.85
C ALA A 266 -5.55 -14.82 -6.20
N ILE A 267 -5.17 -13.61 -6.64
CA ILE A 267 -3.79 -13.24 -6.95
C ILE A 267 -2.92 -13.35 -5.69
N GLY A 268 -3.39 -12.81 -4.56
CA GLY A 268 -2.65 -12.85 -3.31
C GLY A 268 -2.42 -14.26 -2.78
N LEU A 269 -3.42 -15.15 -2.86
CA LEU A 269 -3.29 -16.55 -2.48
C LEU A 269 -2.30 -17.29 -3.40
N ALA A 270 -2.41 -17.10 -4.72
CA ALA A 270 -1.49 -17.69 -5.68
C ALA A 270 -0.04 -17.21 -5.42
N SER A 271 0.13 -15.90 -5.16
CA SER A 271 1.44 -15.32 -4.83
C SER A 271 2.01 -15.85 -3.52
N ALA A 272 1.20 -15.94 -2.46
CA ALA A 272 1.62 -16.45 -1.16
C ALA A 272 2.05 -17.94 -1.26
N THR A 273 1.26 -18.73 -1.99
CA THR A 273 1.59 -20.16 -2.24
C THR A 273 2.87 -20.29 -3.04
N TRP A 274 3.01 -19.54 -4.14
CA TRP A 274 4.22 -19.55 -4.94
C TRP A 274 5.45 -19.16 -4.10
N LEU A 275 5.36 -18.11 -3.30
CA LEU A 275 6.44 -17.65 -2.42
C LEU A 275 6.79 -18.65 -1.30
N ALA A 276 5.83 -19.44 -0.85
CA ALA A 276 6.07 -20.48 0.15
C ALA A 276 6.78 -21.73 -0.44
N VAL A 277 6.50 -22.05 -1.71
CA VAL A 277 7.06 -23.22 -2.41
C VAL A 277 8.42 -22.92 -3.05
N SER A 278 8.65 -21.67 -3.48
CA SER A 278 9.90 -21.24 -4.16
C SER A 278 11.06 -20.90 -3.21
N ARG A 279 10.99 -21.36 -1.96
CA ARG A 279 12.06 -21.20 -0.94
C ARG A 279 13.21 -22.15 -1.12
#